data_bdfdb647b2b7727e7fa41c9414bbd5d0
#
_entry.id   bdfdb647b2b7727e7fa41c9414bbd5d0
#
_cell.length_a   1.000
_cell.length_b   1.000
_cell.length_c   1.000
_cell.angle_alpha   90.00
_cell.angle_beta   90.00
_cell.angle_gamma   90.00
#
_symmetry.space_group_name_H-M   'P 1'
#
loop_
_entity.id
_entity.type
_entity.pdbx_description
1 polymer ?
#
loop_
_entity_poly.entity_id
_entity_poly.type
_entity_poly.pdbx_seq_one_letter_code
_entity_poly.pdbx_strand_id
1 'polypeptide(L)'
;FVPLSSSRCVMKLDAKKAKSKLARWQAIAHSAAMQSGRMVEPRVHEPHTVKQAVQLLREFDCVLVCWEECPSTKTIAAALEQAFGNASVDKPRIAVVVGPEGGLSADEVEALTASENAWPVTLGPSILRTETAGIVAPALVLYACGGMGADKKGF
;
A
#
# COMPACT_ATOMS: atom_id res chain seq x y z
N PHE A 1 -8.40 -2.69 0.31
CA PHE A 1 -7.25 -3.50 0.75
C PHE A 1 -7.19 -4.78 -0.05
N VAL A 2 -6.00 -5.14 -0.53
CA VAL A 2 -5.76 -6.39 -1.27
C VAL A 2 -4.65 -7.15 -0.54
N PRO A 3 -4.94 -8.30 0.10
CA PRO A 3 -3.89 -9.14 0.68
C PRO A 3 -2.97 -9.65 -0.43
N LEU A 4 -1.66 -9.43 -0.27
CA LEU A 4 -0.65 -9.86 -1.23
C LEU A 4 -0.09 -11.23 -0.83
N SER A 5 -0.09 -12.16 -1.78
CA SER A 5 0.58 -13.47 -1.64
C SER A 5 1.91 -13.43 -2.38
N SER A 6 3.01 -13.26 -1.65
CA SER A 6 4.37 -13.24 -2.16
C SER A 6 5.12 -14.52 -1.83
N SER A 7 6.31 -14.69 -2.39
CA SER A 7 7.13 -15.90 -2.24
C SER A 7 7.56 -16.16 -0.79
N ARG A 8 7.83 -15.10 -0.05
CA ARG A 8 8.28 -15.13 1.35
C ARG A 8 7.15 -15.09 2.38
N CYS A 9 5.88 -15.17 1.96
CA CYS A 9 4.76 -15.29 2.89
C CYS A 9 4.82 -16.61 3.65
N VAL A 10 4.86 -16.53 4.98
CA VAL A 10 4.85 -17.70 5.89
C VAL A 10 3.52 -18.47 5.77
N MET A 11 2.43 -17.75 5.59
CA MET A 11 1.09 -18.32 5.52
C MET A 11 0.59 -18.44 4.09
N LYS A 12 0.49 -19.67 3.59
CA LYS A 12 -0.21 -19.96 2.33
C LYS A 12 -1.70 -20.14 2.62
N LEU A 13 -2.53 -19.33 1.95
CA LEU A 13 -3.99 -19.39 2.07
C LEU A 13 -4.52 -20.34 0.99
N ASP A 14 -5.13 -21.45 1.42
CA ASP A 14 -6.02 -22.22 0.55
C ASP A 14 -7.36 -21.48 0.34
N ALA A 15 -8.12 -21.84 -0.70
CA ALA A 15 -9.35 -21.13 -1.06
C ALA A 15 -10.39 -21.08 0.08
N LYS A 16 -10.51 -22.16 0.89
CA LYS A 16 -11.46 -22.22 2.02
C LYS A 16 -11.03 -21.27 3.15
N LYS A 17 -9.75 -21.27 3.50
CA LYS A 17 -9.19 -20.37 4.51
C LYS A 17 -9.22 -18.92 4.04
N ALA A 18 -8.96 -18.66 2.76
CA ALA A 18 -9.04 -17.32 2.17
C ALA A 18 -10.45 -16.73 2.36
N LYS A 19 -11.51 -17.47 2.03
CA LYS A 19 -12.90 -17.01 2.18
C LYS A 19 -13.27 -16.68 3.63
N SER A 20 -12.90 -17.55 4.58
CA SER A 20 -13.16 -17.30 6.01
C SER A 20 -12.40 -16.07 6.54
N LYS A 21 -11.13 -15.92 6.14
CA LYS A 21 -10.33 -14.75 6.52
C LYS A 21 -10.84 -13.46 5.89
N LEU A 22 -11.26 -13.50 4.64
CA LEU A 22 -11.82 -12.36 3.94
C LEU A 22 -13.02 -11.77 4.69
N ALA A 23 -13.97 -12.62 5.10
CA ALA A 23 -15.13 -12.21 5.90
C ALA A 23 -14.71 -11.55 7.23
N ARG A 24 -13.71 -12.13 7.92
CA ARG A 24 -13.18 -11.56 9.16
C ARG A 24 -12.49 -10.21 8.92
N TRP A 25 -11.67 -10.10 7.88
CA TRP A 25 -10.98 -8.84 7.54
C TRP A 25 -11.96 -7.74 7.16
N GLN A 26 -13.01 -8.08 6.39
CA GLN A 26 -14.06 -7.12 6.06
C GLN A 26 -14.82 -6.62 7.31
N ALA A 27 -15.11 -7.51 8.26
CA ALA A 27 -15.73 -7.11 9.52
C ALA A 27 -14.83 -6.17 10.35
N ILE A 28 -13.51 -6.39 10.34
CA ILE A 28 -12.54 -5.49 10.99
C ILE A 28 -12.53 -4.13 10.28
N ALA A 29 -12.49 -4.11 8.94
CA ALA A 29 -12.51 -2.87 8.16
C ALA A 29 -13.80 -2.08 8.39
N HIS A 30 -14.96 -2.76 8.46
CA HIS A 30 -16.24 -2.16 8.83
C HIS A 30 -16.19 -1.50 10.21
N SER A 31 -15.77 -2.25 11.23
CA SER A 31 -15.68 -1.74 12.61
C SER A 31 -14.73 -0.53 12.70
N ALA A 32 -13.60 -0.56 12.01
CA ALA A 32 -12.66 0.55 11.97
C ALA A 32 -13.24 1.79 11.27
N ALA A 33 -14.00 1.61 10.18
CA ALA A 33 -14.69 2.70 9.49
C ALA A 33 -15.73 3.37 10.39
N MET A 34 -16.54 2.58 11.09
CA MET A 34 -17.53 3.08 12.04
C MET A 34 -16.89 3.85 13.18
N GLN A 35 -15.83 3.30 13.79
CA GLN A 35 -15.12 3.94 14.89
C GLN A 35 -14.47 5.27 14.48
N SER A 36 -13.92 5.35 13.25
CA SER A 36 -13.27 6.56 12.73
C SER A 36 -14.23 7.56 12.07
N GLY A 37 -15.54 7.30 12.05
CA GLY A 37 -16.54 8.17 11.44
C GLY A 37 -16.40 8.29 9.91
N ARG A 38 -15.83 7.29 9.24
CA ARG A 38 -15.68 7.31 7.78
C ARG A 38 -17.01 7.10 7.08
N MET A 39 -17.29 7.91 6.05
CA MET A 39 -18.49 7.79 5.21
C MET A 39 -18.41 6.60 4.24
N VAL A 40 -17.19 6.17 3.90
CA VAL A 40 -16.95 5.06 2.96
C VAL A 40 -16.25 3.93 3.68
N GLU A 41 -16.88 2.75 3.66
CA GLU A 41 -16.29 1.53 4.21
C GLU A 41 -15.17 1.02 3.30
N PRO A 42 -13.96 0.75 3.83
CA PRO A 42 -12.88 0.17 3.05
C PRO A 42 -13.23 -1.28 2.63
N ARG A 43 -13.13 -1.56 1.35
CA ARG A 43 -13.34 -2.92 0.83
C ARG A 43 -12.07 -3.76 0.97
N VAL A 44 -12.22 -4.98 1.47
CA VAL A 44 -11.16 -5.99 1.47
C VAL A 44 -11.42 -6.95 0.30
N HIS A 45 -10.44 -7.07 -0.59
CA HIS A 45 -10.50 -7.94 -1.77
C HIS A 45 -9.92 -9.32 -1.46
N GLU A 46 -10.14 -10.26 -2.38
CA GLU A 46 -9.48 -11.56 -2.32
C GLU A 46 -7.95 -11.42 -2.42
N PRO A 47 -7.20 -12.37 -1.83
CA PRO A 47 -5.75 -12.36 -1.94
C PRO A 47 -5.28 -12.43 -3.39
N HIS A 48 -4.32 -11.59 -3.75
CA HIS A 48 -3.69 -11.53 -5.07
C HIS A 48 -2.27 -12.07 -5.01
N THR A 49 -1.87 -12.79 -6.04
CA THR A 49 -0.46 -13.05 -6.31
C THR A 49 0.24 -11.77 -6.78
N VAL A 50 1.58 -11.72 -6.73
CA VAL A 50 2.35 -10.58 -7.26
C VAL A 50 1.96 -10.30 -8.73
N LYS A 51 1.80 -11.32 -9.55
CA LYS A 51 1.37 -11.17 -10.96
C LYS A 51 0.01 -10.48 -11.10
N GLN A 52 -0.96 -10.84 -10.25
CA GLN A 52 -2.29 -10.21 -10.25
C GLN A 52 -2.22 -8.78 -9.71
N ALA A 53 -1.41 -8.55 -8.67
CA ALA A 53 -1.18 -7.22 -8.13
C ALA A 53 -0.58 -6.27 -9.18
N VAL A 54 0.42 -6.71 -9.94
CA VAL A 54 1.02 -5.93 -11.04
C VAL A 54 -0.04 -5.49 -12.07
N GLN A 55 -1.01 -6.34 -12.40
CA GLN A 55 -2.08 -5.94 -13.33
C GLN A 55 -3.01 -4.90 -12.71
N LEU A 56 -3.39 -5.07 -11.43
CA LEU A 56 -4.24 -4.12 -10.70
C LEU A 56 -3.54 -2.76 -10.52
N LEU A 57 -2.24 -2.75 -10.25
CA LEU A 57 -1.47 -1.54 -9.97
C LEU A 57 -1.36 -0.59 -11.17
N ARG A 58 -1.60 -1.06 -12.38
CA ARG A 58 -1.66 -0.22 -13.59
C ARG A 58 -2.82 0.79 -13.59
N GLU A 59 -3.82 0.57 -12.74
CA GLU A 59 -4.99 1.45 -12.62
C GLU A 59 -4.75 2.63 -11.67
N PHE A 60 -3.57 2.72 -11.04
CA PHE A 60 -3.23 3.77 -10.08
C PHE A 60 -2.33 4.82 -10.72
N ASP A 61 -2.46 6.07 -10.24
CA ASP A 61 -1.64 7.18 -10.70
C ASP A 61 -0.22 7.12 -10.12
N CYS A 62 -0.09 6.54 -8.92
CA CYS A 62 1.19 6.36 -8.24
C CYS A 62 1.18 5.05 -7.44
N VAL A 63 2.25 4.28 -7.55
CA VAL A 63 2.46 3.02 -6.81
C VAL A 63 3.74 3.13 -5.99
N LEU A 64 3.64 2.96 -4.69
CA LEU A 64 4.75 3.02 -3.75
C LEU A 64 5.01 1.61 -3.18
N VAL A 65 6.13 1.02 -3.54
CA VAL A 65 6.55 -0.31 -3.06
C VAL A 65 7.54 -0.14 -1.92
N CYS A 66 7.08 -0.37 -0.69
CA CYS A 66 7.94 -0.29 0.50
C CYS A 66 8.94 -1.46 0.50
N TRP A 67 10.23 -1.12 0.47
CA TRP A 67 11.31 -2.10 0.41
C TRP A 67 12.49 -1.70 1.30
N GLU A 68 12.90 -2.62 2.16
CA GLU A 68 13.95 -2.40 3.16
C GLU A 68 15.35 -2.19 2.55
N GLU A 69 15.61 -2.78 1.38
CA GLU A 69 16.90 -2.63 0.66
C GLU A 69 16.91 -1.39 -0.25
N CYS A 70 15.86 -0.57 -0.20
CA CYS A 70 15.76 0.63 -1.02
C CYS A 70 16.76 1.70 -0.53
N PRO A 71 17.47 2.41 -1.44
CA PRO A 71 18.35 3.52 -1.07
C PRO A 71 17.63 4.60 -0.25
N SER A 72 18.32 5.16 0.74
CA SER A 72 17.75 6.17 1.66
C SER A 72 17.24 7.44 0.99
N THR A 73 17.67 7.71 -0.23
CA THR A 73 17.21 8.86 -1.05
C THR A 73 15.84 8.63 -1.69
N LYS A 74 15.38 7.39 -1.81
CA LYS A 74 14.08 7.05 -2.39
C LYS A 74 12.98 7.09 -1.34
N THR A 75 12.63 8.27 -0.90
CA THR A 75 11.56 8.50 0.09
C THR A 75 10.18 8.55 -0.57
N ILE A 76 9.12 8.38 0.24
CA ILE A 76 7.73 8.58 -0.22
C ILE A 76 7.55 9.98 -0.80
N ALA A 77 8.08 11.02 -0.14
CA ALA A 77 7.98 12.40 -0.62
C ALA A 77 8.63 12.58 -1.99
N ALA A 78 9.85 12.04 -2.18
CA ALA A 78 10.54 12.11 -3.47
C ALA A 78 9.78 11.37 -4.59
N ALA A 79 9.18 10.21 -4.28
CA ALA A 79 8.38 9.46 -5.24
C ALA A 79 7.09 10.21 -5.64
N LEU A 80 6.41 10.81 -4.67
CA LEU A 80 5.21 11.62 -4.93
C LEU A 80 5.55 12.88 -5.74
N GLU A 81 6.68 13.51 -5.48
CA GLU A 81 7.17 14.65 -6.27
C GLU A 81 7.49 14.23 -7.71
N GLN A 82 8.09 13.05 -7.91
CA GLN A 82 8.32 12.51 -9.26
C GLN A 82 7.02 12.18 -9.98
N ALA A 83 6.03 11.61 -9.26
CA ALA A 83 4.75 11.21 -9.85
C ALA A 83 3.89 12.42 -10.24
N PHE A 84 3.85 13.45 -9.40
CA PHE A 84 2.90 14.53 -9.55
C PHE A 84 3.58 15.91 -9.74
N GLY A 85 4.85 16.08 -9.34
CA GLY A 85 5.57 17.34 -9.40
C GLY A 85 4.80 18.45 -8.67
N ASN A 86 4.69 19.59 -9.34
CA ASN A 86 3.85 20.71 -8.89
C ASN A 86 2.42 20.65 -9.46
N ALA A 87 2.04 19.58 -10.15
CA ALA A 87 0.71 19.44 -10.70
C ALA A 87 -0.28 19.14 -9.57
N SER A 88 -1.32 19.95 -9.46
CA SER A 88 -2.46 19.65 -8.60
C SER A 88 -3.29 18.58 -9.30
N VAL A 89 -3.08 17.32 -8.90
CA VAL A 89 -3.94 16.22 -9.35
C VAL A 89 -5.09 16.12 -8.38
N ASP A 90 -6.30 16.33 -8.88
CA ASP A 90 -7.50 16.18 -8.05
C ASP A 90 -7.71 14.70 -7.74
N LYS A 91 -7.69 14.34 -6.46
CA LYS A 91 -7.95 12.98 -5.93
C LYS A 91 -7.11 11.87 -6.57
N PRO A 92 -5.77 11.92 -6.49
CA PRO A 92 -4.92 10.90 -7.08
C PRO A 92 -5.18 9.52 -6.44
N ARG A 93 -5.20 8.49 -7.27
CA ARG A 93 -5.26 7.10 -6.82
C ARG A 93 -3.85 6.60 -6.53
N ILE A 94 -3.50 6.47 -5.25
CA ILE A 94 -2.18 6.05 -4.82
C ILE A 94 -2.28 4.64 -4.21
N ALA A 95 -1.46 3.71 -4.70
CA ALA A 95 -1.31 2.39 -4.11
C ALA A 95 -0.04 2.32 -3.25
N VAL A 96 -0.15 1.69 -2.09
CA VAL A 96 0.99 1.37 -1.22
C VAL A 96 1.10 -0.14 -1.11
N VAL A 97 2.25 -0.69 -1.46
CA VAL A 97 2.56 -2.11 -1.36
C VAL A 97 3.53 -2.33 -0.19
N VAL A 98 3.15 -3.21 0.73
CA VAL A 98 3.96 -3.61 1.89
C VAL A 98 4.18 -5.10 1.82
N GLY A 99 5.43 -5.55 1.96
CA GLY A 99 5.81 -6.96 1.97
C GLY A 99 5.41 -7.69 3.26
N PRO A 100 5.50 -9.03 3.27
CA PRO A 100 5.34 -9.85 4.47
C PRO A 100 6.53 -9.66 5.43
N GLU A 101 6.53 -10.39 6.55
CA GLU A 101 7.61 -10.36 7.55
C GLU A 101 8.98 -10.76 6.97
N GLY A 102 9.00 -11.58 5.92
CA GLY A 102 10.22 -11.95 5.18
C GLY A 102 10.62 -10.95 4.08
N GLY A 103 9.95 -9.81 3.98
CA GLY A 103 10.16 -8.82 2.93
C GLY A 103 9.67 -9.26 1.54
N LEU A 104 9.86 -8.41 0.56
CA LEU A 104 9.72 -8.74 -0.86
C LEU A 104 11.07 -9.18 -1.42
N SER A 105 11.08 -10.14 -2.34
CA SER A 105 12.31 -10.47 -3.07
C SER A 105 12.63 -9.38 -4.11
N ALA A 106 13.91 -9.31 -4.53
CA ALA A 106 14.33 -8.37 -5.57
C ALA A 106 13.51 -8.53 -6.85
N ASP A 107 13.25 -9.78 -7.29
CA ASP A 107 12.45 -10.08 -8.48
C ASP A 107 11.00 -9.61 -8.33
N GLU A 108 10.42 -9.72 -7.11
CA GLU A 108 9.06 -9.22 -6.82
C GLU A 108 9.01 -7.70 -6.85
N VAL A 109 10.03 -7.03 -6.31
CA VAL A 109 10.13 -5.57 -6.35
C VAL A 109 10.32 -5.10 -7.80
N GLU A 110 11.19 -5.73 -8.57
CA GLU A 110 11.37 -5.44 -9.98
C GLU A 110 10.05 -5.56 -10.76
N ALA A 111 9.31 -6.67 -10.55
CA ALA A 111 8.03 -6.88 -11.19
C ALA A 111 6.96 -5.83 -10.78
N LEU A 112 6.91 -5.46 -9.49
CA LEU A 112 5.96 -4.49 -8.95
C LEU A 112 6.29 -3.05 -9.38
N THR A 113 7.55 -2.77 -9.70
CA THR A 113 8.02 -1.44 -10.11
C THR A 113 8.36 -1.34 -11.61
N ALA A 114 7.95 -2.33 -12.40
CA ALA A 114 8.23 -2.36 -13.85
C ALA A 114 7.46 -1.29 -14.64
N SER A 115 6.42 -0.69 -14.09
CA SER A 115 5.65 0.37 -14.73
C SER A 115 6.16 1.77 -14.34
N GLU A 116 5.99 2.75 -15.23
CA GLU A 116 6.49 4.13 -15.06
C GLU A 116 5.84 4.86 -13.88
N ASN A 117 4.67 4.40 -13.41
CA ASN A 117 3.95 4.96 -12.26
C ASN A 117 4.30 4.28 -10.93
N ALA A 118 5.35 3.46 -10.87
CA ALA A 118 5.69 2.67 -9.69
C ALA A 118 7.13 2.90 -9.21
N TRP A 119 7.28 3.14 -7.92
CA TRP A 119 8.56 3.46 -7.29
C TRP A 119 8.83 2.58 -6.07
N PRO A 120 10.03 1.99 -5.95
CA PRO A 120 10.47 1.45 -4.68
C PRO A 120 10.78 2.61 -3.73
N VAL A 121 10.32 2.50 -2.47
CA VAL A 121 10.50 3.55 -1.45
C VAL A 121 10.96 2.97 -0.13
N THR A 122 11.77 3.76 0.59
CA THR A 122 12.16 3.48 1.97
C THR A 122 11.23 4.15 2.97
N LEU A 123 11.01 3.51 4.12
CA LEU A 123 10.33 4.09 5.28
C LEU A 123 11.32 4.63 6.33
N GLY A 124 12.60 4.75 5.98
CA GLY A 124 13.65 5.25 6.86
C GLY A 124 14.72 4.20 7.18
N PRO A 125 15.68 4.53 8.06
CA PRO A 125 16.83 3.69 8.34
C PRO A 125 16.49 2.45 9.19
N SER A 126 15.34 2.44 9.85
CA SER A 126 14.91 1.32 10.71
C SER A 126 13.91 0.44 9.96
N ILE A 127 14.15 -0.88 9.98
CA ILE A 127 13.21 -1.85 9.42
C ILE A 127 11.97 -1.90 10.31
N LEU A 128 10.81 -1.59 9.74
CA LEU A 128 9.52 -1.68 10.42
C LEU A 128 8.93 -3.08 10.25
N ARG A 129 8.22 -3.56 11.26
CA ARG A 129 7.37 -4.75 11.10
C ARG A 129 6.27 -4.49 10.08
N THR A 130 5.80 -5.54 9.40
CA THR A 130 4.77 -5.45 8.34
C THR A 130 3.53 -4.69 8.79
N GLU A 131 2.99 -4.99 9.98
CA GLU A 131 1.84 -4.29 10.54
C GLU A 131 2.13 -2.80 10.81
N THR A 132 3.35 -2.48 11.26
CA THR A 132 3.76 -1.08 11.48
C THR A 132 3.93 -0.34 10.16
N ALA A 133 4.59 -0.96 9.19
CA ALA A 133 4.74 -0.39 7.84
C ALA A 133 3.39 -0.14 7.17
N GLY A 134 2.42 -1.07 7.35
CA GLY A 134 1.05 -0.94 6.84
C GLY A 134 0.25 0.22 7.44
N ILE A 135 0.65 0.74 8.58
CA ILE A 135 0.06 1.94 9.20
C ILE A 135 0.86 3.18 8.82
N VAL A 136 2.18 3.11 8.95
CA VAL A 136 3.08 4.27 8.76
C VAL A 136 3.10 4.74 7.31
N ALA A 137 3.21 3.83 6.34
CA ALA A 137 3.32 4.23 4.94
C ALA A 137 2.07 4.98 4.42
N PRO A 138 0.83 4.52 4.64
CA PRO A 138 -0.36 5.30 4.30
C PRO A 138 -0.47 6.63 5.04
N ALA A 139 -0.05 6.69 6.31
CA ALA A 139 -0.04 7.94 7.08
C ALA A 139 0.93 8.97 6.48
N LEU A 140 2.14 8.53 6.07
CA LEU A 140 3.12 9.40 5.41
C LEU A 140 2.61 9.89 4.05
N VAL A 141 1.94 9.04 3.27
CA VAL A 141 1.30 9.43 2.00
C VAL A 141 0.24 10.50 2.24
N LEU A 142 -0.67 10.27 3.19
CA LEU A 142 -1.72 11.24 3.54
C LEU A 142 -1.12 12.57 4.01
N TYR A 143 -0.07 12.53 4.84
CA TYR A 143 0.62 13.72 5.30
C TYR A 143 1.27 14.50 4.14
N ALA A 144 2.00 13.80 3.26
CA ALA A 144 2.67 14.40 2.11
C ALA A 144 1.68 14.99 1.08
N CYS A 145 0.48 14.40 0.95
CA CYS A 145 -0.59 14.91 0.10
C CYS A 145 -1.47 15.99 0.78
N GLY A 146 -1.12 16.44 1.99
CA GLY A 146 -1.89 17.46 2.73
C GLY A 146 -3.17 16.94 3.39
N GLY A 147 -3.46 15.64 3.31
CA GLY A 147 -4.68 15.03 3.82
C GLY A 147 -4.78 14.89 5.33
N MET A 148 -3.74 15.25 6.08
CA MET A 148 -3.73 15.30 7.54
C MET A 148 -3.80 16.73 8.11
N GLY A 149 -4.09 17.74 7.28
CA GLY A 149 -4.28 19.11 7.70
C GLY A 149 -5.56 19.35 8.49
N ALA A 150 -5.62 20.47 9.23
CA ALA A 150 -6.79 20.84 10.04
C ALA A 150 -8.03 21.19 9.19
N ASP A 151 -7.86 21.52 7.94
CA ASP A 151 -8.96 21.85 7.03
C ASP A 151 -9.62 20.56 6.53
N LYS A 152 -10.79 20.25 7.08
CA LYS A 152 -11.66 19.13 6.66
C LYS A 152 -12.25 19.28 5.24
N LYS A 153 -11.57 19.95 4.32
CA LYS A 153 -12.04 20.10 2.95
C LYS A 153 -11.52 18.94 2.11
N GLY A 154 -12.34 17.92 2.01
CA GLY A 154 -12.40 17.02 0.88
C GLY A 154 -11.46 15.80 0.89
N PHE A 155 -11.80 14.78 1.67
CA PHE A 155 -11.56 13.39 1.27
C PHE A 155 -12.90 12.68 1.12
#